data_c3564c1e1ba2f724320775afeaa9cd75
#
_entry.id   c3564c1e1ba2f724320775afeaa9cd75
#
_cell.length_a   1.000
_cell.length_b   1.000
_cell.length_c   1.000
_cell.angle_alpha   90.00
_cell.angle_beta   90.00
_cell.angle_gamma   90.00
#
_symmetry.space_group_name_H-M   'P 1'
#
loop_
_entity.id
_entity.type
_entity.pdbx_description
1 polymer ?
#
loop_
_entity_poly.entity_id
_entity_poly.type
_entity_poly.pdbx_seq_one_letter_code
_entity_poly.pdbx_strand_id
1 'polypeptide(L)'
;YNANPIFVILIFACIPRSMILLAFTFMIQYIVTASQHDAARIAQLTYLKETDSLTRLFNKNKYNEMVSMYYPNVDNITVIFWDLNNLKIINDTYGHEYGDKALSALASVLYAHSDEQSRRVYRFGGDEFVMIIDNPHDGEADRIISAVKDELVKRSSDILIEISSAVGVASGNGSDIIEIVKNADSAMYADKQLCHHR
;
A
#
# COMPACT_ATOMS: atom_id res chain seq x y z
N TYR A 1 -19.59 -52.95 16.34
CA TYR A 1 -20.98 -52.68 16.82
C TYR A 1 -21.78 -52.20 15.63
N ASN A 2 -22.46 -53.11 14.92
CA ASN A 2 -23.43 -52.77 13.89
C ASN A 2 -24.72 -52.35 14.59
N ALA A 3 -24.97 -51.06 14.67
CA ALA A 3 -26.25 -50.55 15.14
C ALA A 3 -27.36 -51.10 14.23
N ASN A 4 -28.36 -51.74 14.81
CA ASN A 4 -29.48 -52.28 14.07
C ASN A 4 -30.15 -51.18 13.25
N PRO A 5 -30.24 -51.30 11.90
CA PRO A 5 -30.74 -50.23 11.02
C PRO A 5 -32.17 -49.80 11.39
N ILE A 6 -32.96 -50.65 11.98
CA ILE A 6 -34.31 -50.33 12.46
C ILE A 6 -34.26 -49.36 13.65
N PHE A 7 -33.25 -49.46 14.52
CA PHE A 7 -33.08 -48.56 15.67
C PHE A 7 -32.67 -47.14 15.21
N VAL A 8 -31.83 -47.05 14.18
CA VAL A 8 -31.42 -45.77 13.59
C VAL A 8 -32.63 -45.09 12.92
N ILE A 9 -33.45 -45.82 12.19
CA ILE A 9 -34.68 -45.31 11.54
C ILE A 9 -35.69 -44.80 12.59
N LEU A 10 -35.91 -45.54 13.68
CA LEU A 10 -36.81 -45.16 14.76
C LEU A 10 -36.33 -43.84 15.48
N ILE A 11 -35.05 -43.68 15.72
CA ILE A 11 -34.51 -42.45 16.32
C ILE A 11 -34.76 -41.24 15.40
N PHE A 12 -34.54 -41.37 14.09
CA PHE A 12 -34.80 -40.29 13.14
C PHE A 12 -36.30 -40.00 12.94
N ALA A 13 -37.18 -41.02 13.09
CA ALA A 13 -38.63 -40.83 13.00
C ALA A 13 -39.23 -40.07 14.20
N CYS A 14 -38.52 -40.05 15.35
CA CYS A 14 -38.97 -39.37 16.55
C CYS A 14 -38.48 -37.90 16.64
N ILE A 15 -37.59 -37.46 15.74
CA ILE A 15 -37.13 -36.05 15.73
C ILE A 15 -38.15 -35.18 15.02
N PRO A 16 -38.76 -34.19 15.71
CA PRO A 16 -39.66 -33.26 15.04
C PRO A 16 -39.00 -32.58 13.85
N ARG A 17 -39.67 -32.45 12.72
CA ARG A 17 -39.16 -31.76 11.51
C ARG A 17 -38.67 -30.35 11.80
N SER A 18 -39.27 -29.69 12.80
CA SER A 18 -38.84 -28.39 13.29
C SER A 18 -37.41 -28.39 13.88
N MET A 19 -37.00 -29.47 14.57
CA MET A 19 -35.64 -29.59 15.10
C MET A 19 -34.60 -29.80 14.00
N ILE A 20 -34.96 -30.55 12.95
CA ILE A 20 -34.09 -30.73 11.79
C ILE A 20 -33.87 -29.37 11.08
N LEU A 21 -34.92 -28.59 10.85
CA LEU A 21 -34.84 -27.28 10.26
C LEU A 21 -34.01 -26.30 11.13
N LEU A 22 -34.18 -26.32 12.44
CA LEU A 22 -33.42 -25.53 13.38
C LEU A 22 -31.92 -25.92 13.30
N ALA A 23 -31.59 -27.20 13.33
CA ALA A 23 -30.20 -27.66 13.20
C ALA A 23 -29.59 -27.24 11.86
N PHE A 24 -30.35 -27.29 10.77
CA PHE A 24 -29.92 -26.80 9.45
C PHE A 24 -29.68 -25.29 9.44
N THR A 25 -30.57 -24.50 10.02
CA THR A 25 -30.38 -23.05 10.13
C THR A 25 -29.15 -22.69 10.96
N PHE A 26 -28.93 -23.33 12.11
CA PHE A 26 -27.74 -23.17 12.92
C PHE A 26 -26.47 -23.59 12.17
N MET A 27 -26.49 -24.68 11.44
CA MET A 27 -25.36 -25.13 10.64
C MET A 27 -25.02 -24.13 9.52
N ILE A 28 -26.04 -23.66 8.79
CA ILE A 28 -25.82 -22.61 7.77
C ILE A 28 -25.26 -21.35 8.39
N GLN A 29 -25.84 -20.90 9.50
CA GLN A 29 -25.35 -19.70 10.22
C GLN A 29 -23.89 -19.89 10.66
N TYR A 30 -23.53 -21.05 11.19
CA TYR A 30 -22.16 -21.37 11.59
C TYR A 30 -21.20 -21.33 10.39
N ILE A 31 -21.57 -21.94 9.25
CA ILE A 31 -20.75 -21.94 8.03
C ILE A 31 -20.57 -20.52 7.51
N VAL A 32 -21.62 -19.71 7.48
CA VAL A 32 -21.56 -18.32 7.01
C VAL A 32 -20.65 -17.48 7.91
N THR A 33 -20.81 -17.57 9.23
CA THR A 33 -19.96 -16.82 10.17
C THR A 33 -18.51 -17.27 10.14
N ALA A 34 -18.23 -18.56 10.04
CA ALA A 34 -16.87 -19.09 9.89
C ALA A 34 -16.22 -18.59 8.59
N SER A 35 -16.94 -18.65 7.47
CA SER A 35 -16.46 -18.16 6.18
C SER A 35 -16.17 -16.63 6.20
N GLN A 36 -17.02 -15.84 6.85
CA GLN A 36 -16.80 -14.39 7.01
C GLN A 36 -15.56 -14.11 7.88
N HIS A 37 -15.37 -14.87 8.95
CA HIS A 37 -14.19 -14.74 9.81
C HIS A 37 -12.90 -15.10 9.06
N ASP A 38 -12.91 -16.17 8.27
CA ASP A 38 -11.75 -16.58 7.49
C ASP A 38 -11.43 -15.55 6.38
N ALA A 39 -12.45 -15.01 5.71
CA ALA A 39 -12.28 -13.95 4.72
C ALA A 39 -11.67 -12.68 5.34
N ALA A 40 -12.15 -12.24 6.51
CA ALA A 40 -11.60 -11.10 7.22
C ALA A 40 -10.14 -11.34 7.64
N ARG A 41 -9.82 -12.55 8.11
CA ARG A 41 -8.45 -12.93 8.48
C ARG A 41 -7.51 -12.93 7.29
N ILE A 42 -7.94 -13.47 6.15
CA ILE A 42 -7.16 -13.45 4.90
C ILE A 42 -6.92 -12.00 4.46
N ALA A 43 -7.96 -11.16 4.44
CA ALA A 43 -7.83 -9.75 4.09
C ALA A 43 -6.82 -9.02 5.01
N GLN A 44 -6.88 -9.26 6.32
CA GLN A 44 -5.94 -8.70 7.29
C GLN A 44 -4.50 -9.17 7.04
N LEU A 45 -4.29 -10.46 6.80
CA LEU A 45 -2.96 -11.02 6.51
C LEU A 45 -2.40 -10.45 5.19
N THR A 46 -3.24 -10.33 4.16
CA THR A 46 -2.86 -9.71 2.89
C THR A 46 -2.47 -8.25 3.09
N TYR A 47 -3.28 -7.48 3.81
CA TYR A 47 -2.98 -6.08 4.14
C TYR A 47 -1.62 -5.95 4.86
N LEU A 48 -1.36 -6.75 5.89
CA LEU A 48 -0.09 -6.75 6.63
C LEU A 48 1.11 -7.17 5.77
N LYS A 49 0.89 -8.06 4.80
CA LYS A 49 1.93 -8.49 3.86
C LYS A 49 2.27 -7.41 2.82
N GLU A 50 1.30 -6.60 2.42
CA GLU A 50 1.41 -5.68 1.29
C GLU A 50 1.68 -4.24 1.71
N THR A 51 1.47 -3.87 2.98
CA THR A 51 1.62 -2.50 3.47
C THR A 51 2.80 -2.32 4.41
N ASP A 52 3.34 -1.11 4.45
CA ASP A 52 4.35 -0.69 5.42
C ASP A 52 3.68 -0.31 6.75
N SER A 53 4.22 -0.80 7.86
CA SER A 53 3.60 -0.64 9.19
C SER A 53 3.60 0.79 9.71
N LEU A 54 4.57 1.62 9.33
CA LEU A 54 4.68 3.02 9.75
C LEU A 54 3.79 3.93 8.88
N THR A 55 3.92 3.80 7.56
CA THR A 55 3.34 4.74 6.61
C THR A 55 1.99 4.32 6.07
N ARG A 56 1.63 3.04 6.18
CA ARG A 56 0.40 2.43 5.61
C ARG A 56 0.33 2.41 4.08
N LEU A 57 1.35 2.90 3.41
CA LEU A 57 1.51 2.76 1.96
C LEU A 57 1.82 1.31 1.60
N PHE A 58 1.71 0.97 0.32
CA PHE A 58 2.22 -0.30 -0.15
C PHE A 58 3.72 -0.42 0.15
N ASN A 59 4.14 -1.61 0.55
CA ASN A 59 5.53 -1.90 0.85
C ASN A 59 6.31 -2.39 -0.38
N LYS A 60 7.61 -2.60 -0.20
CA LYS A 60 8.51 -3.10 -1.25
C LYS A 60 8.10 -4.45 -1.82
N ASN A 61 7.45 -5.32 -1.03
CA ASN A 61 6.99 -6.62 -1.53
C ASN A 61 5.86 -6.43 -2.55
N LYS A 62 4.88 -5.56 -2.25
CA LYS A 62 3.81 -5.22 -3.20
C LYS A 62 4.36 -4.53 -4.44
N TYR A 63 5.32 -3.61 -4.27
CA TYR A 63 6.02 -2.99 -5.40
C TYR A 63 6.65 -4.05 -6.33
N ASN A 64 7.42 -5.00 -5.79
CA ASN A 64 8.08 -6.04 -6.57
C ASN A 64 7.07 -6.93 -7.32
N GLU A 65 5.96 -7.28 -6.68
CA GLU A 65 4.86 -8.02 -7.30
C GLU A 65 4.29 -7.26 -8.50
N MET A 66 3.98 -5.97 -8.32
CA MET A 66 3.39 -5.14 -9.37
C MET A 66 4.34 -4.90 -10.54
N VAL A 67 5.63 -4.66 -10.26
CA VAL A 67 6.67 -4.51 -11.29
C VAL A 67 6.87 -5.79 -12.10
N SER A 68 6.73 -6.96 -11.49
CA SER A 68 6.91 -8.23 -12.20
C SER A 68 5.68 -8.70 -12.97
N MET A 69 4.47 -8.36 -12.53
CA MET A 69 3.24 -8.96 -13.05
C MET A 69 2.29 -7.98 -13.72
N TYR A 70 2.22 -6.73 -13.25
CA TYR A 70 1.21 -5.78 -13.67
C TYR A 70 1.74 -4.73 -14.65
N TYR A 71 2.75 -3.95 -14.23
CA TYR A 71 3.24 -2.81 -15.01
C TYR A 71 3.78 -3.16 -16.39
N PRO A 72 4.40 -4.33 -16.64
CA PRO A 72 4.83 -4.72 -17.99
C PRO A 72 3.71 -4.79 -19.03
N ASN A 73 2.45 -4.84 -18.59
CA ASN A 73 1.28 -4.88 -19.45
C ASN A 73 0.55 -3.53 -19.58
N VAL A 74 1.10 -2.46 -19.02
CA VAL A 74 0.54 -1.10 -19.10
C VAL A 74 1.23 -0.35 -20.25
N ASP A 75 0.46 0.27 -21.15
CA ASP A 75 1.00 0.93 -22.35
C ASP A 75 1.95 2.08 -22.01
N ASN A 76 1.55 2.94 -21.10
CA ASN A 76 2.35 4.08 -20.65
C ASN A 76 2.34 4.18 -19.15
N ILE A 77 3.51 4.41 -18.57
CA ILE A 77 3.67 4.65 -17.14
C ILE A 77 4.55 5.86 -16.88
N THR A 78 4.26 6.54 -15.78
CA THR A 78 5.18 7.53 -15.21
C THR A 78 5.55 7.11 -13.81
N VAL A 79 6.84 7.08 -13.53
CA VAL A 79 7.42 6.81 -12.21
C VAL A 79 7.91 8.12 -11.63
N ILE A 80 7.47 8.41 -10.40
CA ILE A 80 7.98 9.52 -9.59
C ILE A 80 8.69 8.90 -8.39
N PHE A 81 9.98 9.14 -8.29
CA PHE A 81 10.81 8.68 -7.18
C PHE A 81 11.02 9.84 -6.19
N TRP A 82 10.81 9.58 -4.91
CA TRP A 82 10.92 10.55 -3.83
C TRP A 82 11.91 10.05 -2.78
N ASP A 83 12.71 10.96 -2.23
CA ASP A 83 13.60 10.69 -1.12
C ASP A 83 13.45 11.82 -0.08
N LEU A 84 13.16 11.46 1.16
CA LEU A 84 13.00 12.43 2.26
C LEU A 84 14.37 13.03 2.61
N ASN A 85 14.50 14.34 2.48
CA ASN A 85 15.75 15.03 2.78
C ASN A 85 16.05 15.04 4.28
N ASN A 86 17.32 14.92 4.61
CA ASN A 86 17.86 15.15 5.97
C ASN A 86 17.26 14.24 7.07
N LEU A 87 16.69 13.07 6.74
CA LEU A 87 16.12 12.16 7.75
C LEU A 87 17.13 11.83 8.86
N LYS A 88 18.39 11.59 8.51
CA LYS A 88 19.44 11.33 9.50
C LYS A 88 19.65 12.52 10.44
N ILE A 89 19.68 13.73 9.92
CA ILE A 89 19.84 14.95 10.73
C ILE A 89 18.64 15.14 11.67
N ILE A 90 17.43 14.89 11.16
CA ILE A 90 16.19 14.92 11.98
C ILE A 90 16.29 13.90 13.12
N ASN A 91 16.68 12.66 12.82
CA ASN A 91 16.85 11.62 13.83
C ASN A 91 17.92 11.97 14.88
N ASP A 92 19.07 12.45 14.43
CA ASP A 92 20.19 12.76 15.31
C ASP A 92 19.90 13.98 16.20
N THR A 93 19.07 14.93 15.71
CA THR A 93 18.75 16.18 16.42
C THR A 93 17.53 16.04 17.33
N TYR A 94 16.47 15.40 16.85
CA TYR A 94 15.16 15.37 17.52
C TYR A 94 14.73 13.97 17.98
N GLY A 95 15.49 12.94 17.60
CA GLY A 95 15.19 11.53 17.90
C GLY A 95 14.34 10.85 16.81
N HIS A 96 14.36 9.51 16.84
CA HIS A 96 13.67 8.67 15.84
C HIS A 96 12.17 8.90 15.74
N GLU A 97 11.51 9.30 16.84
CA GLU A 97 10.07 9.63 16.82
C GLU A 97 9.75 10.76 15.86
N TYR A 98 10.64 11.74 15.75
CA TYR A 98 10.46 12.85 14.81
C TYR A 98 10.79 12.46 13.36
N GLY A 99 11.75 11.56 13.16
CA GLY A 99 11.97 10.95 11.85
C GLY A 99 10.75 10.15 11.36
N ASP A 100 10.14 9.38 12.26
CA ASP A 100 8.91 8.65 11.96
C ASP A 100 7.73 9.59 11.64
N LYS A 101 7.63 10.73 12.34
CA LYS A 101 6.63 11.79 12.01
C LYS A 101 6.89 12.40 10.63
N ALA A 102 8.15 12.67 10.28
CA ALA A 102 8.52 13.22 8.97
C ALA A 102 8.20 12.23 7.84
N LEU A 103 8.55 10.95 8.02
CA LEU A 103 8.21 9.87 7.09
C LEU A 103 6.68 9.72 6.92
N SER A 104 5.94 9.73 8.03
CA SER A 104 4.48 9.62 8.02
C SER A 104 3.81 10.83 7.36
N ALA A 105 4.38 12.03 7.53
CA ALA A 105 3.89 13.24 6.91
C ALA A 105 4.06 13.19 5.39
N LEU A 106 5.26 12.84 4.88
CA LEU A 106 5.48 12.66 3.44
C LEU A 106 4.54 11.57 2.88
N ALA A 107 4.46 10.42 3.55
CA ALA A 107 3.58 9.32 3.14
C ALA A 107 2.11 9.74 3.05
N SER A 108 1.61 10.50 4.04
CA SER A 108 0.23 10.99 4.07
C SER A 108 -0.06 11.95 2.91
N VAL A 109 0.89 12.83 2.58
CA VAL A 109 0.77 13.73 1.43
C VAL A 109 0.75 12.93 0.12
N LEU A 110 1.67 11.99 -0.06
CA LEU A 110 1.70 11.14 -1.24
C LEU A 110 0.42 10.30 -1.38
N TYR A 111 -0.09 9.75 -0.27
CA TYR A 111 -1.34 8.98 -0.27
C TYR A 111 -2.54 9.80 -0.71
N ALA A 112 -2.63 11.07 -0.30
CA ALA A 112 -3.72 11.97 -0.70
C ALA A 112 -3.77 12.18 -2.24
N HIS A 113 -2.66 11.98 -2.94
CA HIS A 113 -2.56 12.05 -4.40
C HIS A 113 -2.65 10.68 -5.09
N SER A 114 -2.82 9.59 -4.34
CA SER A 114 -3.04 8.23 -4.88
C SER A 114 -4.52 7.95 -5.07
N ASP A 115 -4.84 6.95 -5.90
CA ASP A 115 -6.20 6.40 -6.04
C ASP A 115 -6.20 4.87 -5.94
N GLU A 116 -5.05 4.26 -5.69
CA GLU A 116 -4.81 2.81 -5.60
C GLU A 116 -5.18 2.00 -6.86
N GLN A 117 -5.72 2.63 -7.89
CA GLN A 117 -6.08 2.01 -9.17
C GLN A 117 -5.09 2.39 -10.26
N SER A 118 -4.98 3.67 -10.57
CA SER A 118 -4.08 4.20 -11.60
C SER A 118 -2.85 4.91 -11.02
N ARG A 119 -2.88 5.34 -9.76
CA ARG A 119 -1.79 6.03 -9.07
C ARG A 119 -1.49 5.34 -7.76
N ARG A 120 -0.49 4.48 -7.76
CA ARG A 120 -0.10 3.69 -6.57
C ARG A 120 1.18 4.22 -5.97
N VAL A 121 1.21 4.27 -4.64
CA VAL A 121 2.35 4.76 -3.87
C VAL A 121 2.93 3.63 -3.04
N TYR A 122 4.25 3.52 -3.07
CA TYR A 122 5.02 2.49 -2.38
C TYR A 122 6.08 3.13 -1.50
N ARG A 123 6.29 2.60 -0.29
CA ARG A 123 7.52 2.83 0.45
C ARG A 123 8.57 1.84 -0.04
N PHE A 124 9.56 2.34 -0.78
CA PHE A 124 10.57 1.51 -1.45
C PHE A 124 11.76 1.19 -0.55
N GLY A 125 12.18 2.13 0.30
CA GLY A 125 13.29 2.03 1.23
C GLY A 125 12.99 2.70 2.56
N GLY A 126 14.03 3.02 3.32
CA GLY A 126 13.90 3.72 4.61
C GLY A 126 13.24 5.09 4.48
N ASP A 127 13.78 5.93 3.62
CA ASP A 127 13.37 7.30 3.29
C ASP A 127 12.89 7.47 1.84
N GLU A 128 12.81 6.37 1.08
CA GLU A 128 12.49 6.34 -0.34
C GLU A 128 11.05 5.92 -0.60
N PHE A 129 10.37 6.67 -1.47
CA PHE A 129 9.01 6.42 -1.90
C PHE A 129 8.91 6.44 -3.42
N VAL A 130 8.03 5.63 -3.97
CA VAL A 130 7.79 5.56 -5.40
C VAL A 130 6.30 5.69 -5.67
N MET A 131 5.92 6.62 -6.53
CA MET A 131 4.58 6.68 -7.11
C MET A 131 4.65 6.23 -8.56
N ILE A 132 3.78 5.33 -8.97
CA ILE A 132 3.65 4.90 -10.36
C ILE A 132 2.25 5.24 -10.83
N ILE A 133 2.19 5.93 -11.97
CA ILE A 133 0.95 6.41 -12.60
C ILE A 133 0.76 5.63 -13.90
N ASP A 134 -0.37 4.95 -14.01
CA ASP A 134 -0.78 4.21 -15.20
C ASP A 134 -1.43 5.15 -16.20
N ASN A 135 -0.95 5.15 -17.44
CA ASN A 135 -1.49 5.96 -18.54
C ASN A 135 -1.73 7.44 -18.15
N PRO A 136 -0.70 8.14 -17.69
CA PRO A 136 -0.81 9.50 -17.16
C PRO A 136 -1.32 10.49 -18.22
N HIS A 137 -2.04 11.50 -17.76
CA HIS A 137 -2.38 12.66 -18.59
C HIS A 137 -1.19 13.63 -18.69
N ASP A 138 -1.17 14.44 -19.75
CA ASP A 138 -0.12 15.45 -19.95
C ASP A 138 0.03 16.37 -18.73
N GLY A 139 1.26 16.49 -18.24
CA GLY A 139 1.62 17.31 -17.08
C GLY A 139 1.04 16.83 -15.75
N GLU A 140 0.52 15.60 -15.66
CA GLU A 140 -0.04 15.06 -14.41
C GLU A 140 1.03 14.92 -13.34
N ALA A 141 2.19 14.37 -13.69
CA ALA A 141 3.31 14.20 -12.75
C ALA A 141 3.78 15.55 -12.19
N ASP A 142 3.94 16.56 -13.03
CA ASP A 142 4.38 17.90 -12.61
C ASP A 142 3.39 18.56 -11.64
N ARG A 143 2.09 18.40 -11.91
CA ARG A 143 1.02 18.89 -11.02
C ARG A 143 1.06 18.21 -9.67
N ILE A 144 1.24 16.89 -9.63
CA ILE A 144 1.35 16.12 -8.39
C ILE A 144 2.60 16.56 -7.62
N ILE A 145 3.76 16.67 -8.29
CA ILE A 145 5.01 17.08 -7.65
C ILE A 145 4.88 18.48 -7.03
N SER A 146 4.30 19.43 -7.77
CA SER A 146 4.10 20.79 -7.24
C SER A 146 3.18 20.78 -6.03
N ALA A 147 2.04 20.10 -6.12
CA ALA A 147 1.08 20.00 -5.03
C ALA A 147 1.68 19.32 -3.78
N VAL A 148 2.44 18.23 -3.96
CA VAL A 148 3.13 17.56 -2.86
C VAL A 148 4.14 18.48 -2.18
N LYS A 149 4.98 19.18 -2.95
CA LYS A 149 5.97 20.14 -2.40
C LYS A 149 5.29 21.24 -1.60
N ASP A 150 4.22 21.84 -2.11
CA ASP A 150 3.44 22.89 -1.43
C ASP A 150 2.79 22.39 -0.14
N GLU A 151 2.31 21.15 -0.14
CA GLU A 151 1.69 20.55 1.05
C GLU A 151 2.72 20.16 2.10
N LEU A 152 3.91 19.70 1.71
CA LEU A 152 5.01 19.43 2.65
C LEU A 152 5.45 20.68 3.39
N VAL A 153 5.50 21.85 2.72
CA VAL A 153 5.80 23.13 3.37
C VAL A 153 4.78 23.45 4.48
N LYS A 154 3.50 23.20 4.22
CA LYS A 154 2.44 23.39 5.23
C LYS A 154 2.60 22.41 6.39
N ARG A 155 2.85 21.14 6.10
CA ARG A 155 3.07 20.09 7.14
C ARG A 155 4.31 20.37 7.99
N SER A 156 5.34 20.95 7.41
CA SER A 156 6.54 21.38 8.15
C SER A 156 6.19 22.33 9.30
N SER A 157 5.27 23.24 9.06
CA SER A 157 4.79 24.19 10.09
C SER A 157 4.05 23.50 11.24
N ASP A 158 3.29 22.44 10.94
CA ASP A 158 2.49 21.72 11.94
C ASP A 158 3.35 20.92 12.93
N ILE A 159 4.48 20.37 12.46
CA ILE A 159 5.36 19.53 13.28
C ILE A 159 6.64 20.23 13.73
N LEU A 160 6.81 21.51 13.38
CA LEU A 160 7.96 22.35 13.72
C LEU A 160 9.31 21.79 13.23
N ILE A 161 9.28 21.01 12.13
CA ILE A 161 10.45 20.46 11.46
C ILE A 161 10.31 20.70 9.97
N GLU A 162 11.37 21.16 9.33
CA GLU A 162 11.40 21.31 7.88
C GLU A 162 11.38 19.93 7.21
N ILE A 163 10.30 19.66 6.47
CA ILE A 163 10.15 18.46 5.65
C ILE A 163 10.27 18.85 4.20
N SER A 164 11.23 18.27 3.52
CA SER A 164 11.40 18.41 2.08
C SER A 164 11.83 17.09 1.48
N SER A 165 11.65 16.92 0.19
CA SER A 165 12.04 15.70 -0.52
C SER A 165 12.71 16.05 -1.84
N ALA A 166 13.74 15.29 -2.20
CA ALA A 166 14.25 15.22 -3.55
C ALA A 166 13.27 14.41 -4.41
N VAL A 167 13.20 14.74 -5.70
CA VAL A 167 12.27 14.09 -6.61
C VAL A 167 12.89 13.85 -7.97
N GLY A 168 12.60 12.71 -8.56
CA GLY A 168 12.96 12.36 -9.94
C GLY A 168 11.80 11.72 -10.67
N VAL A 169 11.70 11.96 -11.97
CA VAL A 169 10.62 11.49 -12.82
C VAL A 169 11.18 10.85 -14.07
N ALA A 170 10.57 9.75 -14.48
CA ALA A 170 10.76 9.15 -15.79
C ALA A 170 9.47 8.51 -16.29
N SER A 171 9.29 8.50 -17.60
CA SER A 171 8.10 7.94 -18.25
C SER A 171 8.50 7.05 -19.41
N GLY A 172 7.64 6.09 -19.75
CA GLY A 172 7.87 5.20 -20.88
C GLY A 172 6.83 4.10 -20.96
N ASN A 173 7.11 3.09 -21.79
CA ASN A 173 6.25 1.91 -21.88
C ASN A 173 6.45 1.02 -20.66
N GLY A 174 5.36 0.45 -20.14
CA GLY A 174 5.43 -0.40 -18.95
C GLY A 174 6.31 -1.65 -19.11
N SER A 175 6.54 -2.13 -20.34
CA SER A 175 7.51 -3.21 -20.60
C SER A 175 8.92 -2.88 -20.14
N ASP A 176 9.25 -1.58 -20.06
CA ASP A 176 10.57 -1.06 -19.71
C ASP A 176 10.62 -0.55 -18.27
N ILE A 177 9.67 -0.94 -17.43
CA ILE A 177 9.49 -0.46 -16.04
C ILE A 177 10.79 -0.42 -15.24
N ILE A 178 11.66 -1.42 -15.38
CA ILE A 178 12.94 -1.49 -14.65
C ILE A 178 13.85 -0.34 -15.03
N GLU A 179 13.94 -0.01 -16.33
CA GLU A 179 14.74 1.09 -16.84
C GLU A 179 14.14 2.44 -16.43
N ILE A 180 12.82 2.57 -16.53
CA ILE A 180 12.11 3.79 -16.13
C ILE A 180 12.33 4.09 -14.65
N VAL A 181 12.22 3.10 -13.77
CA VAL A 181 12.50 3.26 -12.33
C VAL A 181 13.94 3.69 -12.09
N LYS A 182 14.91 3.08 -12.77
CA LYS A 182 16.32 3.46 -12.67
C LYS A 182 16.56 4.91 -13.13
N ASN A 183 15.88 5.33 -14.20
CA ASN A 183 16.01 6.70 -14.70
C ASN A 183 15.38 7.71 -13.74
N ALA A 184 14.22 7.40 -13.14
CA ALA A 184 13.59 8.22 -12.11
C ALA A 184 14.47 8.35 -10.85
N ASP A 185 15.05 7.24 -10.37
CA ASP A 185 15.99 7.22 -9.25
C ASP A 185 17.24 8.09 -9.54
N SER A 186 17.83 7.95 -10.74
CA SER A 186 18.98 8.77 -11.16
C SER A 186 18.65 10.26 -11.19
N ALA A 187 17.45 10.63 -11.66
CA ALA A 187 16.97 12.01 -11.67
C ALA A 187 16.76 12.54 -10.23
N MET A 188 16.18 11.74 -9.35
CA MET A 188 16.01 12.07 -7.93
C MET A 188 17.36 12.29 -7.24
N TYR A 189 18.35 11.43 -7.51
CA TYR A 189 19.68 11.59 -6.93
C TYR A 189 20.36 12.89 -7.39
N ALA A 190 20.16 13.30 -8.66
CA ALA A 190 20.65 14.58 -9.15
C ALA A 190 19.97 15.77 -8.44
N ASP A 191 18.65 15.73 -8.23
CA ASP A 191 17.89 16.74 -7.48
C ASP A 191 18.38 16.80 -6.01
N LYS A 192 18.64 15.65 -5.39
CA LYS A 192 19.17 15.57 -4.02
C LYS A 192 20.51 16.27 -3.86
N GLN A 193 21.41 16.11 -4.84
CA GLN A 193 22.72 16.81 -4.83
C GLN A 193 22.57 18.34 -4.92
N LEU A 194 21.60 18.82 -5.70
CA LEU A 194 21.32 20.26 -5.80
C LEU A 194 20.75 20.84 -4.49
N CYS A 195 19.98 20.04 -3.75
CA CYS A 195 19.43 20.45 -2.45
C CYS A 195 20.52 20.55 -1.35
N HIS A 196 21.56 19.71 -1.39
CA HIS A 196 22.65 19.75 -0.41
C HIS A 196 23.65 20.90 -0.60
N HIS A 197 23.61 21.60 -1.74
CA HIS A 197 24.49 22.74 -2.02
C HIS A 197 23.82 24.10 -1.79
N ARG A 198 22.59 24.12 -1.27
CA ARG A 198 21.85 25.33 -0.86
C ARG A 198 21.80 25.45 0.66
#